data_8ff158def65be6bef3f9d6f8c502c2c7
#
_entry.id   8ff158def65be6bef3f9d6f8c502c2c7
#
_cell.length_a   1.000
_cell.length_b   1.000
_cell.length_c   1.000
_cell.angle_alpha   90.00
_cell.angle_beta   90.00
_cell.angle_gamma   90.00
#
_symmetry.space_group_name_H-M   'P 1'
#
loop_
_entity.id
_entity.type
_entity.pdbx_description
1 polymer ?
#
loop_
_entity_poly.entity_id
_entity_poly.type
_entity_poly.pdbx_seq_one_letter_code
_entity_poly.pdbx_strand_id
1 'polypeptide(L)'
;AGLDNETRKQNQDDFIYDRVQVVIATNAFGMGIDKSNVRYVIHYNMPQSMENYYQEAGRAGRDGGESQCIMLFSAQDVIIDKFLLDSKEFEGVEDEDRSIIKERDLHRLHTMEMYCKTTECLRNYILSYFGEKTGEPCGNCGNCNNEYEQIDMTADAKWVINCLAETHGRFGLSIVLGTLLGAKRARLKEVGALSYKSYGKLSDRKEAELRLLIDQMINAGYVIQTDGEYSVLRMGDISPLRDENTHVYIKKAKRTYAGELLNMAGQTGRKAASGNTSAATEGNNAASRTRKKSTDSLTAAGYELFERLRALRLVIAREEGMPPYIIFNDKTLIDMCEKLPVDADTMLSVSGVGQNKLMKYGSRFTEEINKFVSEHPGVVTTLDI
;
A
#
# COMPACT_ATOMS: atom_id res chain seq x y z
N ALA A 1 5.49 21.38 -2.22
CA ALA A 1 5.36 22.34 -3.30
C ALA A 1 5.51 23.77 -2.75
N GLY A 2 6.04 24.73 -3.52
CA GLY A 2 6.18 26.12 -3.09
C GLY A 2 7.44 26.43 -2.26
N LEU A 3 8.26 25.47 -1.91
CA LEU A 3 9.56 25.70 -1.28
C LEU A 3 10.62 26.03 -2.34
N ASP A 4 11.58 26.89 -1.98
CA ASP A 4 12.76 27.15 -2.80
C ASP A 4 13.67 25.91 -2.90
N ASN A 5 14.62 25.94 -3.82
CA ASN A 5 15.47 24.79 -4.11
C ASN A 5 16.42 24.45 -2.95
N GLU A 6 16.88 25.44 -2.20
CA GLU A 6 17.81 25.25 -1.08
C GLU A 6 17.09 24.58 0.08
N THR A 7 15.92 25.08 0.46
CA THR A 7 15.06 24.47 1.49
C THR A 7 14.64 23.05 1.11
N ARG A 8 14.34 22.78 -0.17
CA ARG A 8 14.02 21.40 -0.63
C ARG A 8 15.22 20.47 -0.45
N LYS A 9 16.40 20.91 -0.84
CA LYS A 9 17.64 20.13 -0.69
C LYS A 9 17.95 19.87 0.78
N GLN A 10 17.83 20.89 1.64
CA GLN A 10 18.03 20.73 3.07
C GLN A 10 17.07 19.71 3.68
N ASN A 11 15.78 19.78 3.39
CA ASN A 11 14.79 18.82 3.89
C ASN A 11 15.07 17.39 3.38
N GLN A 12 15.55 17.25 2.16
CA GLN A 12 15.96 15.97 1.59
C GLN A 12 17.19 15.42 2.31
N ASP A 13 18.21 16.24 2.53
CA ASP A 13 19.40 15.85 3.25
C ASP A 13 19.08 15.49 4.70
N ASP A 14 18.19 16.23 5.36
CA ASP A 14 17.78 15.95 6.73
C ASP A 14 17.09 14.57 6.84
N PHE A 15 16.29 14.19 5.83
CA PHE A 15 15.70 12.87 5.78
C PHE A 15 16.73 11.78 5.44
N ILE A 16 17.63 12.01 4.48
CA ILE A 16 18.65 11.04 4.07
C ILE A 16 19.62 10.76 5.23
N TYR A 17 20.01 11.81 5.97
CA TYR A 17 20.95 11.71 7.08
C TYR A 17 20.30 11.40 8.44
N ASP A 18 19.05 10.90 8.47
CA ASP A 18 18.30 10.54 9.68
C ASP A 18 18.13 11.68 10.70
N ARG A 19 18.21 12.95 10.28
CA ARG A 19 17.95 14.11 11.15
C ARG A 19 16.46 14.30 11.39
N VAL A 20 15.63 13.85 10.44
CA VAL A 20 14.18 13.77 10.55
C VAL A 20 13.71 12.36 10.21
N GLN A 21 12.69 11.88 10.91
CA GLN A 21 12.16 10.53 10.74
C GLN A 21 11.08 10.45 9.67
N VAL A 22 10.41 11.54 9.38
CA VAL A 22 9.27 11.62 8.46
C VAL A 22 9.47 12.77 7.50
N VAL A 23 9.19 12.53 6.23
CA VAL A 23 9.10 13.57 5.21
C VAL A 23 7.75 13.52 4.52
N ILE A 24 7.14 14.68 4.32
CA ILE A 24 5.89 14.84 3.54
C ILE A 24 6.26 15.53 2.24
N ALA A 25 5.90 14.92 1.14
CA ALA A 25 6.30 15.40 -0.17
C ALA A 25 5.25 15.14 -1.25
N THR A 26 5.35 15.85 -2.35
CA THR A 26 4.63 15.56 -3.59
C THR A 26 5.44 14.60 -4.47
N ASN A 27 4.84 14.06 -5.53
CA ASN A 27 5.42 13.07 -6.45
C ASN A 27 6.84 13.40 -6.94
N ALA A 28 7.15 14.69 -7.09
CA ALA A 28 8.49 15.15 -7.51
C ALA A 28 9.59 14.90 -6.48
N PHE A 29 9.22 14.63 -5.22
CA PHE A 29 10.16 14.30 -4.17
C PHE A 29 10.53 12.83 -4.28
N GLY A 30 11.63 12.54 -4.81
CA GLY A 30 12.06 11.15 -4.80
C GLY A 30 12.79 10.70 -6.03
N MET A 31 12.80 11.42 -7.12
CA MET A 31 13.76 11.18 -8.17
C MET A 31 15.16 11.48 -7.61
N GLY A 32 15.89 10.40 -7.24
CA GLY A 32 17.24 10.50 -6.66
C GLY A 32 17.37 10.22 -5.15
N ILE A 33 16.28 9.91 -4.42
CA ILE A 33 16.42 9.44 -3.03
C ILE A 33 16.70 7.94 -3.02
N ASP A 34 17.91 7.59 -2.64
CA ASP A 34 18.34 6.21 -2.42
C ASP A 34 18.55 5.95 -0.92
N LYS A 35 17.49 6.10 -0.13
CA LYS A 35 17.48 5.75 1.29
C LYS A 35 16.95 4.34 1.45
N SER A 36 17.80 3.41 1.91
CA SER A 36 17.46 1.98 1.95
C SER A 36 16.54 1.59 3.11
N ASN A 37 16.59 2.32 4.23
CA ASN A 37 15.88 1.99 5.47
C ASN A 37 14.52 2.68 5.64
N VAL A 38 13.82 2.97 4.56
CA VAL A 38 12.44 3.49 4.62
C VAL A 38 11.51 2.36 5.03
N ARG A 39 10.79 2.53 6.16
CA ARG A 39 9.88 1.50 6.71
C ARG A 39 8.44 1.70 6.29
N TYR A 40 8.04 2.94 6.03
CA TYR A 40 6.67 3.28 5.66
C TYR A 40 6.66 4.18 4.44
N VAL A 41 5.86 3.82 3.44
CA VAL A 41 5.46 4.72 2.36
C VAL A 41 3.94 4.85 2.45
N ILE A 42 3.47 6.07 2.72
CA ILE A 42 2.05 6.36 2.92
C ILE A 42 1.59 7.30 1.81
N HIS A 43 0.72 6.80 0.95
CA HIS A 43 0.02 7.61 -0.04
C HIS A 43 -1.23 8.20 0.60
N TYR A 44 -1.22 9.50 0.85
CA TYR A 44 -2.38 10.22 1.40
C TYR A 44 -3.48 10.40 0.34
N ASN A 45 -3.09 10.56 -0.92
CA ASN A 45 -3.96 10.56 -2.08
C ASN A 45 -3.58 9.40 -3.02
N MET A 46 -4.53 8.95 -3.84
CA MET A 46 -4.29 7.93 -4.86
C MET A 46 -3.30 8.47 -5.91
N PRO A 47 -2.23 7.74 -6.27
CA PRO A 47 -1.39 8.06 -7.42
C PRO A 47 -2.17 7.98 -8.74
N GLN A 48 -1.78 8.77 -9.73
CA GLN A 48 -2.47 8.84 -11.02
C GLN A 48 -2.28 7.60 -11.90
N SER A 49 -1.30 6.73 -11.60
CA SER A 49 -1.05 5.51 -12.36
C SER A 49 -0.37 4.43 -11.50
N MET A 50 -0.42 3.20 -11.99
CA MET A 50 0.27 2.05 -11.37
C MET A 50 1.78 2.23 -11.39
N GLU A 51 2.34 2.86 -12.43
CA GLU A 51 3.77 3.15 -12.53
C GLU A 51 4.22 4.10 -11.44
N ASN A 52 3.48 5.19 -11.22
CA ASN A 52 3.77 6.16 -10.17
C ASN A 52 3.71 5.48 -8.79
N TYR A 53 2.63 4.72 -8.54
CA TYR A 53 2.49 3.95 -7.31
C TYR A 53 3.66 2.99 -7.09
N TYR A 54 4.04 2.21 -8.11
CA TYR A 54 5.12 1.24 -8.02
C TYR A 54 6.48 1.90 -7.74
N GLN A 55 6.77 3.01 -8.40
CA GLN A 55 8.01 3.77 -8.16
C GLN A 55 8.08 4.35 -6.74
N GLU A 56 6.97 4.84 -6.23
CA GLU A 56 6.89 5.44 -4.90
C GLU A 56 6.89 4.37 -3.80
N ALA A 57 6.07 3.35 -3.93
CA ALA A 57 6.01 2.21 -3.02
C ALA A 57 7.33 1.42 -2.99
N GLY A 58 8.03 1.31 -4.12
CA GLY A 58 9.32 0.64 -4.26
C GLY A 58 10.48 1.30 -3.50
N ARG A 59 10.25 2.43 -2.83
CA ARG A 59 11.23 3.06 -1.91
C ARG A 59 11.28 2.36 -0.57
N ALA A 60 10.22 1.66 -0.19
CA ALA A 60 10.13 0.97 1.09
C ALA A 60 10.99 -0.31 1.08
N GLY A 61 11.77 -0.52 2.15
CA GLY A 61 12.46 -1.76 2.44
C GLY A 61 13.55 -2.17 1.45
N ARG A 62 14.25 -1.24 0.82
CA ARG A 62 15.34 -1.54 -0.12
C ARG A 62 16.50 -2.32 0.53
N ASP A 63 16.63 -2.26 1.82
CA ASP A 63 17.59 -3.04 2.62
C ASP A 63 17.09 -4.47 2.93
N GLY A 64 15.91 -4.85 2.42
CA GLY A 64 15.26 -6.13 2.69
C GLY A 64 14.62 -6.22 4.08
N GLY A 65 14.57 -5.13 4.85
CA GLY A 65 13.85 -5.04 6.11
C GLY A 65 12.32 -5.02 5.89
N GLU A 66 11.55 -5.39 6.92
CA GLU A 66 10.10 -5.26 6.88
C GLU A 66 9.68 -3.82 6.65
N SER A 67 8.73 -3.63 5.75
CA SER A 67 8.24 -2.31 5.39
C SER A 67 6.80 -2.39 4.93
N GLN A 68 6.07 -1.29 5.07
CA GLN A 68 4.67 -1.21 4.72
C GLN A 68 4.43 -0.08 3.72
N CYS A 69 3.64 -0.40 2.69
CA CYS A 69 3.10 0.58 1.75
C CYS A 69 1.61 0.70 2.04
N ILE A 70 1.18 1.88 2.45
CA ILE A 70 -0.20 2.17 2.86
C ILE A 70 -0.75 3.18 1.88
N MET A 71 -1.96 2.94 1.37
CA MET A 71 -2.69 3.86 0.53
C MET A 71 -4.03 4.20 1.16
N LEU A 72 -4.28 5.49 1.32
CA LEU A 72 -5.61 6.00 1.65
C LEU A 72 -6.32 6.30 0.33
N PHE A 73 -7.45 5.65 0.11
CA PHE A 73 -8.23 5.80 -1.12
C PHE A 73 -9.59 6.43 -0.83
N SER A 74 -9.93 7.42 -1.63
CA SER A 74 -11.23 8.04 -1.67
C SER A 74 -11.71 8.18 -3.12
N ALA A 75 -13.01 7.97 -3.37
CA ALA A 75 -13.59 8.25 -4.69
C ALA A 75 -13.40 9.71 -5.13
N GLN A 76 -13.18 10.63 -4.18
CA GLN A 76 -12.88 12.03 -4.46
C GLN A 76 -11.52 12.20 -5.15
N ASP A 77 -10.54 11.33 -4.86
CA ASP A 77 -9.21 11.38 -5.49
C ASP A 77 -9.34 11.18 -7.01
N VAL A 78 -10.18 10.22 -7.44
CA VAL A 78 -10.45 9.97 -8.87
C VAL A 78 -11.03 11.20 -9.56
N ILE A 79 -11.95 11.92 -8.88
CA ILE A 79 -12.56 13.14 -9.43
C ILE A 79 -11.51 14.24 -9.57
N ILE A 80 -10.67 14.42 -8.56
CA ILE A 80 -9.60 15.42 -8.56
C ILE A 80 -8.58 15.12 -9.66
N ASP A 81 -8.15 13.85 -9.77
CA ASP A 81 -7.18 13.45 -10.78
C ASP A 81 -7.73 13.58 -12.20
N LYS A 82 -9.00 13.24 -12.45
CA LYS A 82 -9.67 13.51 -13.73
C LYS A 82 -9.66 15.01 -14.06
N PHE A 83 -10.01 15.85 -13.10
CA PHE A 83 -9.98 17.30 -13.30
C PHE A 83 -8.56 17.81 -13.61
N LEU A 84 -7.54 17.29 -12.94
CA LEU A 84 -6.13 17.64 -13.22
C LEU A 84 -5.68 17.20 -14.61
N LEU A 85 -6.11 16.01 -15.05
CA LEU A 85 -5.84 15.52 -16.42
C LEU A 85 -6.55 16.37 -17.48
N ASP A 86 -7.79 16.80 -17.20
CA ASP A 86 -8.56 17.65 -18.11
C ASP A 86 -7.98 19.07 -18.23
N SER A 87 -7.41 19.60 -17.14
CA SER A 87 -6.78 20.92 -17.11
C SER A 87 -5.31 20.94 -17.56
N LYS A 88 -4.75 19.78 -17.94
CA LYS A 88 -3.36 19.68 -18.38
C LYS A 88 -3.18 20.38 -19.74
N GLU A 89 -2.37 21.43 -19.76
CA GLU A 89 -1.99 22.10 -20.99
C GLU A 89 -0.89 21.31 -21.72
N PHE A 90 -1.06 21.16 -23.05
CA PHE A 90 -0.12 20.46 -23.91
C PHE A 90 0.48 21.48 -24.90
N GLU A 91 1.50 22.23 -24.48
CA GLU A 91 2.19 23.16 -25.37
C GLU A 91 2.90 22.41 -26.50
N GLY A 92 2.66 22.82 -27.76
CA GLY A 92 3.33 22.27 -28.93
C GLY A 92 2.92 20.89 -29.41
N VAL A 93 1.84 20.32 -28.86
CA VAL A 93 1.29 19.01 -29.28
C VAL A 93 0.08 19.23 -30.19
N GLU A 94 -0.03 18.47 -31.28
CA GLU A 94 -1.17 18.50 -32.19
C GLU A 94 -2.45 17.94 -31.52
N ASP A 95 -3.63 18.38 -31.95
CA ASP A 95 -4.91 18.02 -31.28
C ASP A 95 -5.21 16.51 -31.32
N GLU A 96 -4.79 15.80 -32.39
CA GLU A 96 -4.93 14.34 -32.46
C GLU A 96 -4.06 13.63 -31.40
N ASP A 97 -2.81 14.04 -31.26
CA ASP A 97 -1.89 13.48 -30.28
C ASP A 97 -2.33 13.78 -28.83
N ARG A 98 -2.91 14.97 -28.59
CA ARG A 98 -3.49 15.35 -27.29
C ARG A 98 -4.61 14.39 -26.87
N SER A 99 -5.49 14.05 -27.82
CA SER A 99 -6.61 13.14 -27.54
C SER A 99 -6.11 11.74 -27.16
N ILE A 100 -5.10 11.22 -27.86
CA ILE A 100 -4.48 9.92 -27.60
C ILE A 100 -3.78 9.90 -26.23
N ILE A 101 -3.03 10.96 -25.91
CA ILE A 101 -2.34 11.08 -24.61
C ILE A 101 -3.37 11.12 -23.48
N LYS A 102 -4.43 11.92 -23.63
CA LYS A 102 -5.48 12.05 -22.62
C LYS A 102 -6.23 10.73 -22.40
N GLU A 103 -6.59 10.02 -23.47
CA GLU A 103 -7.23 8.70 -23.37
C GLU A 103 -6.34 7.69 -22.63
N ARG A 104 -5.05 7.65 -22.97
CA ARG A 104 -4.07 6.81 -22.28
C ARG A 104 -3.93 7.16 -20.80
N ASP A 105 -3.86 8.45 -20.46
CA ASP A 105 -3.73 8.88 -19.07
C ASP A 105 -5.02 8.58 -18.27
N LEU A 106 -6.21 8.71 -18.88
CA LEU A 106 -7.48 8.31 -18.28
C LEU A 106 -7.56 6.79 -18.07
N HIS A 107 -7.06 5.99 -19.01
CA HIS A 107 -7.00 4.54 -18.90
C HIS A 107 -6.08 4.12 -17.73
N ARG A 108 -4.91 4.76 -17.59
CA ARG A 108 -3.99 4.54 -16.46
C ARG A 108 -4.63 4.87 -15.11
N LEU A 109 -5.33 6.01 -15.04
CA LEU A 109 -6.06 6.43 -13.84
C LEU A 109 -7.16 5.42 -13.50
N HIS A 110 -7.93 4.95 -14.49
CA HIS A 110 -8.94 3.92 -14.29
C HIS A 110 -8.33 2.61 -13.76
N THR A 111 -7.21 2.16 -14.33
CA THR A 111 -6.52 0.96 -13.85
C THR A 111 -6.07 1.11 -12.40
N MET A 112 -5.59 2.29 -12.01
CA MET A 112 -5.22 2.58 -10.62
C MET A 112 -6.43 2.60 -9.68
N GLU A 113 -7.55 3.14 -10.13
CA GLU A 113 -8.84 3.09 -9.40
C GLU A 113 -9.27 1.63 -9.17
N MET A 114 -9.18 0.78 -10.20
CA MET A 114 -9.52 -0.64 -10.09
C MET A 114 -8.57 -1.39 -9.13
N TYR A 115 -7.29 -1.05 -9.12
CA TYR A 115 -6.35 -1.56 -8.12
C TYR A 115 -6.77 -1.21 -6.69
N CYS A 116 -7.23 0.01 -6.44
CA CYS A 116 -7.70 0.44 -5.12
C CYS A 116 -8.99 -0.28 -4.68
N LYS A 117 -9.81 -0.71 -5.63
CA LYS A 117 -11.10 -1.36 -5.37
C LYS A 117 -11.04 -2.88 -5.38
N THR A 118 -9.97 -3.48 -5.90
CA THR A 118 -9.87 -4.94 -6.01
C THR A 118 -9.86 -5.61 -4.63
N THR A 119 -10.47 -6.79 -4.55
CA THR A 119 -10.39 -7.69 -3.40
C THR A 119 -9.43 -8.86 -3.64
N GLU A 120 -8.82 -8.91 -4.82
CA GLU A 120 -7.80 -9.90 -5.18
C GLU A 120 -6.43 -9.54 -4.59
N CYS A 121 -5.47 -10.45 -4.71
CA CYS A 121 -4.12 -10.21 -4.20
C CYS A 121 -3.49 -8.96 -4.84
N LEU A 122 -3.21 -7.94 -4.03
CA LEU A 122 -2.66 -6.67 -4.53
C LEU A 122 -1.31 -6.85 -5.23
N ARG A 123 -0.46 -7.78 -4.76
CA ARG A 123 0.82 -8.05 -5.41
C ARG A 123 0.63 -8.70 -6.77
N ASN A 124 -0.27 -9.68 -6.88
CA ASN A 124 -0.57 -10.32 -8.15
C ASN A 124 -1.17 -9.32 -9.15
N TYR A 125 -1.98 -8.39 -8.68
CA TYR A 125 -2.52 -7.33 -9.54
C TYR A 125 -1.41 -6.48 -10.16
N ILE A 126 -0.43 -6.04 -9.34
CA ILE A 126 0.74 -5.28 -9.81
C ILE A 126 1.56 -6.10 -10.82
N LEU A 127 1.88 -7.35 -10.50
CA LEU A 127 2.66 -8.22 -11.37
C LEU A 127 1.97 -8.45 -12.72
N SER A 128 0.66 -8.72 -12.70
CA SER A 128 -0.15 -8.87 -13.93
C SER A 128 -0.16 -7.60 -14.77
N TYR A 129 -0.24 -6.43 -14.14
CA TYR A 129 -0.20 -5.15 -14.84
C TYR A 129 1.12 -4.97 -15.62
N PHE A 130 2.24 -5.40 -15.03
CA PHE A 130 3.55 -5.34 -15.69
C PHE A 130 3.85 -6.57 -16.57
N GLY A 131 2.84 -7.42 -16.85
CA GLY A 131 2.94 -8.54 -17.78
C GLY A 131 3.58 -9.80 -17.21
N GLU A 132 3.76 -9.88 -15.88
CA GLU A 132 4.26 -11.09 -15.25
C GLU A 132 3.14 -12.11 -15.02
N LYS A 133 3.48 -13.40 -15.17
CA LYS A 133 2.55 -14.48 -14.81
C LYS A 133 2.44 -14.57 -13.31
N THR A 134 1.23 -14.47 -12.80
CA THR A 134 0.94 -14.58 -11.38
C THR A 134 0.58 -16.00 -11.00
N GLY A 135 0.97 -16.37 -9.78
CA GLY A 135 0.63 -17.66 -9.16
C GLY A 135 -0.36 -17.49 -8.00
N GLU A 136 -0.16 -18.30 -6.96
CA GLU A 136 -0.93 -18.23 -5.73
C GLU A 136 -0.90 -16.83 -5.09
N PRO A 137 -1.95 -16.44 -4.32
CA PRO A 137 -1.96 -15.20 -3.56
C PRO A 137 -0.74 -15.06 -2.65
N CYS A 138 -0.21 -13.85 -2.52
CA CYS A 138 1.07 -13.61 -1.82
C CYS A 138 1.05 -13.87 -0.30
N GLY A 139 -0.13 -13.97 0.32
CA GLY A 139 -0.30 -14.17 1.77
C GLY A 139 0.24 -13.03 2.66
N ASN A 140 0.60 -11.88 2.08
CA ASN A 140 1.27 -10.78 2.80
C ASN A 140 0.76 -9.37 2.44
N CYS A 141 -0.20 -9.23 1.54
CA CYS A 141 -0.81 -7.93 1.25
C CYS A 141 -2.07 -7.73 2.08
N GLY A 142 -2.58 -6.49 2.13
CA GLY A 142 -3.77 -6.16 2.88
C GLY A 142 -4.96 -7.03 2.51
N ASN A 143 -5.17 -7.32 1.22
CA ASN A 143 -6.27 -8.16 0.76
C ASN A 143 -6.08 -9.64 1.14
N CYS A 144 -4.86 -10.18 1.08
CA CYS A 144 -4.60 -11.55 1.52
C CYS A 144 -4.76 -11.74 3.03
N ASN A 145 -4.50 -10.69 3.81
CA ASN A 145 -4.59 -10.72 5.28
C ASN A 145 -6.00 -10.35 5.79
N ASN A 146 -6.89 -9.85 4.91
CA ASN A 146 -8.27 -9.57 5.28
C ASN A 146 -9.14 -10.82 5.22
N GLU A 147 -10.05 -10.94 6.18
CA GLU A 147 -11.15 -11.90 6.11
C GLU A 147 -12.30 -11.31 5.29
N TYR A 148 -12.73 -12.05 4.28
CA TYR A 148 -13.87 -11.68 3.44
C TYR A 148 -15.05 -12.63 3.69
N GLU A 149 -16.25 -12.07 3.72
CA GLU A 149 -17.50 -12.78 3.53
C GLU A 149 -17.82 -12.81 2.04
N GLN A 150 -18.00 -14.00 1.49
CA GLN A 150 -18.48 -14.17 0.11
C GLN A 150 -20.00 -14.19 0.10
N ILE A 151 -20.59 -13.29 -0.68
CA ILE A 151 -22.03 -13.18 -0.86
C ILE A 151 -22.34 -13.50 -2.31
N ASP A 152 -23.17 -14.52 -2.53
CA ASP A 152 -23.66 -14.84 -3.88
C ASP A 152 -24.66 -13.78 -4.33
N MET A 153 -24.33 -13.11 -5.40
CA MET A 153 -25.14 -12.07 -6.04
C MET A 153 -25.45 -12.39 -7.52
N THR A 154 -25.45 -13.66 -7.87
CA THR A 154 -25.69 -14.12 -9.23
C THR A 154 -27.04 -13.65 -9.77
N ALA A 155 -28.10 -13.72 -8.96
CA ALA A 155 -29.44 -13.24 -9.33
C ALA A 155 -29.44 -11.70 -9.52
N ASP A 156 -28.74 -10.98 -8.65
CA ASP A 156 -28.61 -9.51 -8.73
C ASP A 156 -27.82 -9.10 -9.99
N ALA A 157 -26.75 -9.83 -10.34
CA ALA A 157 -25.95 -9.61 -11.54
C ALA A 157 -26.82 -9.72 -12.81
N LYS A 158 -27.75 -10.66 -12.87
CA LYS A 158 -28.70 -10.77 -13.99
C LYS A 158 -29.60 -9.53 -14.10
N TRP A 159 -30.01 -8.92 -12.98
CA TRP A 159 -30.74 -7.66 -12.99
C TRP A 159 -29.89 -6.48 -13.44
N VAL A 160 -28.60 -6.45 -13.11
CA VAL A 160 -27.67 -5.44 -13.65
C VAL A 160 -27.60 -5.54 -15.17
N ILE A 161 -27.42 -6.76 -15.72
CA ILE A 161 -27.37 -6.95 -17.18
C ILE A 161 -28.68 -6.55 -17.82
N ASN A 162 -29.84 -6.91 -17.25
CA ASN A 162 -31.14 -6.51 -17.76
C ASN A 162 -31.29 -4.97 -17.79
N CYS A 163 -30.85 -4.29 -16.75
CA CYS A 163 -30.84 -2.82 -16.70
C CYS A 163 -29.96 -2.23 -17.81
N LEU A 164 -28.77 -2.78 -18.06
CA LEU A 164 -27.86 -2.33 -19.11
C LEU A 164 -28.48 -2.56 -20.51
N ALA A 165 -29.20 -3.66 -20.69
CA ALA A 165 -29.94 -3.91 -21.93
C ALA A 165 -31.06 -2.87 -22.16
N GLU A 166 -31.88 -2.58 -21.13
CA GLU A 166 -32.97 -1.60 -21.19
C GLU A 166 -32.47 -0.17 -21.40
N THR A 167 -31.33 0.16 -20.81
CA THR A 167 -30.70 1.47 -20.99
C THR A 167 -29.85 1.60 -22.26
N HIS A 168 -29.67 0.51 -23.00
CA HIS A 168 -28.85 0.44 -24.22
C HIS A 168 -27.40 0.92 -23.97
N GLY A 169 -26.87 0.76 -22.75
CA GLY A 169 -25.51 1.17 -22.37
C GLY A 169 -25.23 2.67 -22.49
N ARG A 170 -26.27 3.52 -22.35
CA ARG A 170 -26.16 4.98 -22.52
C ARG A 170 -25.93 5.75 -21.22
N PHE A 171 -26.01 5.10 -20.06
CA PHE A 171 -25.95 5.78 -18.77
C PHE A 171 -24.82 5.25 -17.89
N GLY A 172 -24.32 6.15 -17.05
CA GLY A 172 -23.30 5.84 -16.05
C GLY A 172 -23.86 5.18 -14.79
N LEU A 173 -22.95 4.82 -13.90
CA LEU A 173 -23.20 4.08 -12.67
C LEU A 173 -24.33 4.66 -11.81
N SER A 174 -24.42 5.98 -11.68
CA SER A 174 -25.44 6.65 -10.84
C SER A 174 -26.88 6.39 -11.32
N ILE A 175 -27.11 6.37 -12.64
CA ILE A 175 -28.44 6.10 -13.22
C ILE A 175 -28.75 4.60 -13.11
N VAL A 176 -27.80 3.72 -13.41
CA VAL A 176 -27.97 2.26 -13.29
C VAL A 176 -28.30 1.88 -11.84
N LEU A 177 -27.53 2.33 -10.87
CA LEU A 177 -27.80 2.09 -9.45
C LEU A 177 -29.14 2.65 -9.01
N GLY A 178 -29.42 3.91 -9.38
CA GLY A 178 -30.69 4.55 -9.04
C GLY A 178 -31.90 3.80 -9.64
N THR A 179 -31.78 3.26 -10.84
CA THR A 179 -32.83 2.44 -11.49
C THR A 179 -33.03 1.13 -10.72
N LEU A 180 -31.97 0.38 -10.46
CA LEU A 180 -32.04 -0.91 -9.74
C LEU A 180 -32.60 -0.75 -8.31
N LEU A 181 -32.24 0.30 -7.61
CA LEU A 181 -32.70 0.62 -6.26
C LEU A 181 -34.10 1.24 -6.22
N GLY A 182 -34.67 1.64 -7.36
CA GLY A 182 -35.96 2.33 -7.41
C GLY A 182 -35.90 3.74 -6.79
N ALA A 183 -34.77 4.45 -6.94
CA ALA A 183 -34.56 5.75 -6.34
C ALA A 183 -35.51 6.81 -6.94
N LYS A 184 -36.09 7.66 -6.08
CA LYS A 184 -37.03 8.74 -6.50
C LYS A 184 -36.24 10.02 -6.85
N ARG A 185 -35.41 9.98 -7.91
CA ARG A 185 -34.62 11.13 -8.39
C ARG A 185 -35.24 11.72 -9.65
N ALA A 186 -35.27 13.06 -9.78
CA ALA A 186 -35.82 13.72 -10.97
C ALA A 186 -35.17 13.22 -12.27
N ARG A 187 -33.86 13.04 -12.26
CA ARG A 187 -33.11 12.55 -13.43
C ARG A 187 -33.57 11.17 -13.93
N LEU A 188 -34.00 10.28 -13.04
CA LEU A 188 -34.52 8.96 -13.43
C LEU A 188 -35.87 9.06 -14.15
N LYS A 189 -36.71 10.05 -13.80
CA LYS A 189 -37.96 10.35 -14.53
C LYS A 189 -37.66 10.88 -15.92
N GLU A 190 -36.71 11.80 -16.03
CA GLU A 190 -36.34 12.41 -17.32
C GLU A 190 -35.80 11.39 -18.32
N VAL A 191 -35.03 10.42 -17.86
CA VAL A 191 -34.49 9.34 -18.73
C VAL A 191 -35.43 8.17 -18.91
N GLY A 192 -36.67 8.23 -18.38
CA GLY A 192 -37.68 7.20 -18.53
C GLY A 192 -37.42 5.92 -17.70
N ALA A 193 -36.51 5.95 -16.74
CA ALA A 193 -36.08 4.76 -15.97
C ALA A 193 -37.25 4.10 -15.20
N LEU A 194 -38.29 4.84 -14.83
CA LEU A 194 -39.44 4.32 -14.09
C LEU A 194 -40.24 3.29 -14.89
N SER A 195 -40.13 3.27 -16.24
CA SER A 195 -40.79 2.31 -17.10
C SER A 195 -39.99 1.02 -17.33
N TYR A 196 -38.74 0.97 -16.89
CA TYR A 196 -37.89 -0.20 -17.06
C TYR A 196 -38.33 -1.35 -16.12
N LYS A 197 -38.22 -2.59 -16.60
CA LYS A 197 -38.53 -3.78 -15.79
C LYS A 197 -37.59 -3.96 -14.64
N SER A 198 -36.34 -3.43 -14.78
CA SER A 198 -35.30 -3.46 -13.75
C SER A 198 -35.50 -2.40 -12.64
N TYR A 199 -36.45 -1.43 -12.84
CA TYR A 199 -36.66 -0.40 -11.84
C TYR A 199 -37.13 -0.96 -10.48
N GLY A 200 -36.37 -0.68 -9.42
CA GLY A 200 -36.68 -1.07 -8.04
C GLY A 200 -36.53 -2.57 -7.75
N LYS A 201 -35.98 -3.38 -8.68
CA LYS A 201 -35.84 -4.84 -8.49
C LYS A 201 -34.83 -5.21 -7.40
N LEU A 202 -33.93 -4.32 -7.07
CA LEU A 202 -32.91 -4.49 -6.02
C LEU A 202 -33.06 -3.44 -4.90
N SER A 203 -34.29 -3.01 -4.63
CA SER A 203 -34.61 -1.98 -3.63
C SER A 203 -34.32 -2.40 -2.20
N ASP A 204 -34.19 -3.72 -1.93
CA ASP A 204 -33.81 -4.33 -0.66
C ASP A 204 -32.29 -4.38 -0.44
N ARG A 205 -31.49 -4.11 -1.49
CA ARG A 205 -30.04 -4.12 -1.42
C ARG A 205 -29.48 -2.78 -0.99
N LYS A 206 -28.28 -2.81 -0.38
CA LYS A 206 -27.54 -1.60 -0.08
C LYS A 206 -26.80 -1.10 -1.34
N GLU A 207 -26.81 0.21 -1.56
CA GLU A 207 -26.08 0.82 -2.69
C GLU A 207 -24.62 0.41 -2.72
N ALA A 208 -23.96 0.30 -1.57
CA ALA A 208 -22.56 -0.13 -1.46
C ALA A 208 -22.34 -1.58 -1.96
N GLU A 209 -23.27 -2.49 -1.71
CA GLU A 209 -23.18 -3.88 -2.18
C GLU A 209 -23.37 -3.97 -3.71
N LEU A 210 -24.29 -3.16 -4.25
CA LEU A 210 -24.48 -3.09 -5.70
C LEU A 210 -23.30 -2.43 -6.41
N ARG A 211 -22.63 -1.48 -5.77
CA ARG A 211 -21.36 -0.93 -6.31
C ARG A 211 -20.28 -2.00 -6.38
N LEU A 212 -20.08 -2.75 -5.30
CA LEU A 212 -19.13 -3.87 -5.29
C LEU A 212 -19.47 -4.92 -6.35
N LEU A 213 -20.76 -5.23 -6.55
CA LEU A 213 -21.20 -6.14 -7.60
C LEU A 213 -20.83 -5.64 -8.97
N ILE A 214 -21.14 -4.37 -9.28
CA ILE A 214 -20.83 -3.78 -10.59
C ILE A 214 -19.31 -3.71 -10.81
N ASP A 215 -18.54 -3.31 -9.80
CA ASP A 215 -17.07 -3.31 -9.86
C ASP A 215 -16.52 -4.74 -10.12
N GLN A 216 -17.09 -5.77 -9.47
CA GLN A 216 -16.73 -7.16 -9.72
C GLN A 216 -17.11 -7.63 -11.14
N MET A 217 -18.27 -7.20 -11.65
CA MET A 217 -18.70 -7.51 -13.01
C MET A 217 -17.83 -6.81 -14.07
N ILE A 218 -17.31 -5.62 -13.77
CA ILE A 218 -16.34 -4.92 -14.62
C ILE A 218 -15.01 -5.69 -14.64
N ASN A 219 -14.51 -6.10 -13.49
CA ASN A 219 -13.29 -6.89 -13.39
C ASN A 219 -13.39 -8.24 -14.12
N ALA A 220 -14.56 -8.86 -14.09
CA ALA A 220 -14.83 -10.12 -14.80
C ALA A 220 -15.11 -9.94 -16.32
N GLY A 221 -15.18 -8.70 -16.80
CA GLY A 221 -15.47 -8.40 -18.21
C GLY A 221 -16.95 -8.52 -18.61
N TYR A 222 -17.87 -8.76 -17.67
CA TYR A 222 -19.32 -8.83 -17.94
C TYR A 222 -19.93 -7.45 -18.17
N VAL A 223 -19.30 -6.42 -17.61
CA VAL A 223 -19.66 -5.01 -17.78
C VAL A 223 -18.41 -4.26 -18.21
N ILE A 224 -18.57 -3.34 -19.14
CA ILE A 224 -17.52 -2.45 -19.61
C ILE A 224 -17.88 -1.04 -19.15
N GLN A 225 -16.98 -0.41 -18.40
CA GLN A 225 -17.07 1.00 -18.09
C GLN A 225 -16.25 1.76 -19.12
N THR A 226 -16.87 2.69 -19.85
CA THR A 226 -16.15 3.49 -20.86
C THR A 226 -15.30 4.56 -20.18
N ASP A 227 -14.12 4.80 -20.75
CA ASP A 227 -13.30 5.95 -20.40
C ASP A 227 -13.86 7.22 -21.06
N GLY A 228 -13.57 8.39 -20.50
CA GLY A 228 -14.00 9.68 -21.04
C GLY A 228 -14.75 10.56 -20.04
N GLU A 229 -15.14 11.75 -20.51
CA GLU A 229 -15.81 12.77 -19.68
C GLU A 229 -17.12 12.26 -19.07
N TYR A 230 -17.86 11.47 -19.83
CA TYR A 230 -19.11 10.82 -19.41
C TYR A 230 -18.97 9.31 -19.44
N SER A 231 -18.42 8.76 -18.37
CA SER A 231 -18.27 7.31 -18.21
C SER A 231 -19.64 6.64 -18.18
N VAL A 232 -19.89 5.70 -19.12
CA VAL A 232 -21.12 4.92 -19.20
C VAL A 232 -20.83 3.42 -19.02
N LEU A 233 -21.84 2.69 -18.55
CA LEU A 233 -21.76 1.24 -18.39
C LEU A 233 -22.40 0.54 -19.59
N ARG A 234 -21.66 -0.37 -20.20
CA ARG A 234 -22.10 -1.20 -21.33
C ARG A 234 -22.02 -2.68 -20.99
N MET A 235 -22.78 -3.50 -21.69
CA MET A 235 -22.60 -4.95 -21.58
C MET A 235 -21.27 -5.36 -22.20
N GLY A 236 -20.53 -6.19 -21.48
CA GLY A 236 -19.36 -6.90 -21.98
C GLY A 236 -19.69 -8.31 -22.45
N ASP A 237 -18.79 -9.26 -22.26
CA ASP A 237 -19.03 -10.67 -22.57
C ASP A 237 -19.84 -11.32 -21.45
N ILE A 238 -21.14 -11.48 -21.68
CA ILE A 238 -22.08 -12.13 -20.76
C ILE A 238 -22.25 -13.62 -21.04
N SER A 239 -21.53 -14.20 -22.00
CA SER A 239 -21.64 -15.62 -22.36
C SER A 239 -21.47 -16.55 -21.16
N PRO A 240 -20.51 -16.30 -20.22
CA PRO A 240 -20.37 -17.14 -19.03
C PRO A 240 -21.58 -17.09 -18.08
N LEU A 241 -22.29 -15.97 -18.00
CA LEU A 241 -23.46 -15.82 -17.12
C LEU A 241 -24.71 -16.58 -17.60
N ARG A 242 -24.65 -17.18 -18.79
CA ARG A 242 -25.69 -18.08 -19.31
C ARG A 242 -25.57 -19.50 -18.77
N ASP A 243 -24.39 -19.88 -18.30
CA ASP A 243 -24.18 -21.17 -17.64
C ASP A 243 -24.73 -21.10 -16.22
N GLU A 244 -25.57 -22.07 -15.87
CA GLU A 244 -26.19 -22.17 -14.55
C GLU A 244 -25.16 -22.39 -13.42
N ASN A 245 -23.97 -22.92 -13.77
CA ASN A 245 -22.89 -23.14 -12.81
C ASN A 245 -22.03 -21.90 -12.58
N THR A 246 -22.23 -20.82 -13.36
CA THR A 246 -21.50 -19.59 -13.17
C THR A 246 -22.12 -18.75 -12.06
N HIS A 247 -21.33 -18.52 -11.01
CA HIS A 247 -21.74 -17.71 -9.88
C HIS A 247 -20.96 -16.38 -9.84
N VAL A 248 -21.65 -15.32 -9.47
CA VAL A 248 -21.05 -14.00 -9.23
C VAL A 248 -21.06 -13.72 -7.73
N TYR A 249 -19.90 -13.70 -7.14
CA TYR A 249 -19.73 -13.41 -5.72
C TYR A 249 -19.16 -12.02 -5.52
N ILE A 250 -19.65 -11.30 -4.51
CA ILE A 250 -18.93 -10.16 -3.98
C ILE A 250 -18.17 -10.59 -2.72
N LYS A 251 -16.99 -10.01 -2.54
CA LYS A 251 -16.19 -10.17 -1.31
C LYS A 251 -16.37 -8.92 -0.45
N LYS A 252 -17.00 -9.09 0.71
CA LYS A 252 -17.18 -8.01 1.67
C LYS A 252 -16.21 -8.21 2.83
N ALA A 253 -15.33 -7.25 3.08
CA ALA A 253 -14.39 -7.33 4.17
C ALA A 253 -15.16 -7.39 5.52
N LYS A 254 -14.89 -8.41 6.33
CA LYS A 254 -15.42 -8.52 7.70
C LYS A 254 -14.80 -7.49 8.62
N ARG A 255 -13.50 -7.21 8.44
CA ARG A 255 -12.74 -6.13 9.10
C ARG A 255 -11.84 -5.47 8.08
N THR A 256 -11.65 -4.17 8.20
CA THR A 256 -10.67 -3.47 7.36
C THR A 256 -9.33 -3.46 8.09
N TYR A 257 -8.27 -3.89 7.43
CA TYR A 257 -6.89 -3.84 7.94
C TYR A 257 -6.51 -2.41 8.40
N ALA A 258 -6.99 -1.38 7.71
CA ALA A 258 -6.86 0.01 8.12
C ALA A 258 -7.53 0.30 9.49
N GLY A 259 -8.67 -0.33 9.79
CA GLY A 259 -9.34 -0.21 11.09
C GLY A 259 -8.53 -0.83 12.22
N GLU A 260 -7.80 -1.92 11.96
CA GLU A 260 -6.90 -2.53 12.94
C GLU A 260 -5.65 -1.67 13.19
N LEU A 261 -5.04 -1.14 12.14
CA LEU A 261 -3.91 -0.20 12.26
C LEU A 261 -4.29 1.07 13.05
N LEU A 262 -5.46 1.64 12.80
CA LEU A 262 -5.97 2.79 13.56
C LEU A 262 -6.28 2.42 15.02
N ASN A 263 -6.79 1.21 15.27
CA ASN A 263 -7.02 0.72 16.62
C ASN A 263 -5.70 0.44 17.37
N MET A 264 -4.69 -0.11 16.70
CA MET A 264 -3.34 -0.29 17.27
C MET A 264 -2.68 1.05 17.58
N ALA A 265 -2.74 2.02 16.68
CA ALA A 265 -2.23 3.38 16.91
C ALA A 265 -2.98 4.10 18.05
N GLY A 266 -4.30 3.90 18.18
CA GLY A 266 -5.11 4.43 19.27
C GLY A 266 -4.82 3.77 20.63
N GLN A 267 -4.38 2.51 20.66
CA GLN A 267 -4.02 1.81 21.88
C GLN A 267 -2.62 2.20 22.40
N THR A 268 -1.67 2.47 21.50
CA THR A 268 -0.36 2.98 21.89
C THR A 268 -0.42 4.40 22.48
N GLY A 269 -1.33 5.26 21.98
CA GLY A 269 -1.57 6.59 22.55
C GLY A 269 -2.29 6.59 23.90
N ARG A 270 -3.06 5.54 24.23
CA ARG A 270 -3.77 5.42 25.52
C ARG A 270 -2.96 4.71 26.61
N LYS A 271 -1.96 3.90 26.28
CA LYS A 271 -1.09 3.23 27.28
C LYS A 271 -0.10 4.15 27.97
N ALA A 272 0.10 5.38 27.48
CA ALA A 272 0.86 6.40 28.20
C ALA A 272 0.13 7.05 29.37
N ALA A 273 -1.17 6.75 29.61
CA ALA A 273 -2.00 7.41 30.61
C ALA A 273 -2.62 6.49 31.68
N SER A 274 -2.34 5.19 31.72
CA SER A 274 -2.92 4.31 32.77
C SER A 274 -2.06 3.08 32.97
N GLY A 275 -1.37 3.02 34.08
CA GLY A 275 -0.74 1.79 34.57
C GLY A 275 -1.77 0.88 35.24
N ASN A 276 -1.57 -0.41 35.04
CA ASN A 276 -1.91 -1.57 35.87
C ASN A 276 -2.83 -2.66 35.27
N THR A 277 -2.27 -3.86 35.43
CA THR A 277 -2.84 -5.22 35.65
C THR A 277 -3.31 -6.08 34.47
N SER A 278 -2.45 -7.08 34.25
CA SER A 278 -2.62 -8.57 34.22
C SER A 278 -3.68 -9.25 33.31
N ALA A 279 -3.22 -10.19 32.52
CA ALA A 279 -3.40 -11.63 32.55
C ALA A 279 -3.40 -12.27 31.16
N ALA A 280 -2.73 -13.41 31.10
CA ALA A 280 -2.42 -14.26 29.96
C ALA A 280 -3.63 -15.01 29.36
N THR A 281 -3.52 -15.39 28.10
CA THR A 281 -3.95 -16.73 27.66
C THR A 281 -3.16 -17.17 26.42
N GLU A 282 -2.63 -18.38 26.50
CA GLU A 282 -1.83 -19.10 25.52
C GLU A 282 -2.67 -19.61 24.34
N GLY A 283 -2.03 -19.77 23.20
CA GLY A 283 -2.57 -20.47 22.03
C GLY A 283 -1.50 -20.73 20.98
N ASN A 284 -0.83 -21.89 21.10
CA ASN A 284 0.14 -22.44 20.15
C ASN A 284 -0.43 -22.61 18.75
N ASN A 285 0.33 -22.21 17.73
CA ASN A 285 0.51 -23.04 16.54
C ASN A 285 1.81 -22.67 15.79
N ALA A 286 2.71 -23.64 15.74
CA ALA A 286 4.02 -23.56 15.10
C ALA A 286 3.88 -23.78 13.59
N ALA A 287 4.34 -22.82 12.80
CA ALA A 287 4.81 -23.02 11.44
C ALA A 287 6.12 -22.27 11.29
N SER A 288 7.18 -23.03 11.04
CA SER A 288 8.54 -22.56 10.79
C SER A 288 8.54 -21.58 9.61
N ARG A 289 8.62 -20.27 9.92
CA ARG A 289 8.95 -19.22 8.97
C ARG A 289 10.30 -18.64 9.39
N THR A 290 11.26 -18.59 8.49
CA THR A 290 12.51 -17.85 8.64
C THR A 290 12.18 -16.42 9.10
N ARG A 291 12.41 -16.15 10.39
CA ARG A 291 12.15 -14.85 11.00
C ARG A 291 13.06 -13.81 10.36
N LYS A 292 12.47 -12.80 9.75
CA LYS A 292 13.18 -11.56 9.38
C LYS A 292 13.53 -10.84 10.69
N LYS A 293 14.81 -10.44 10.81
CA LYS A 293 15.32 -9.71 11.96
C LYS A 293 14.68 -8.32 12.05
N SER A 294 14.03 -8.01 13.17
CA SER A 294 13.45 -6.69 13.47
C SER A 294 13.87 -6.25 14.88
N THR A 295 13.75 -4.97 15.18
CA THR A 295 14.04 -4.44 16.54
C THR A 295 13.12 -5.02 17.62
N ASP A 296 11.99 -5.62 17.24
CA ASP A 296 11.05 -6.26 18.16
C ASP A 296 11.61 -7.53 18.80
N SER A 297 12.69 -8.10 18.23
CA SER A 297 13.42 -9.23 18.80
C SER A 297 14.42 -8.85 19.87
N LEU A 298 14.64 -7.56 20.10
CA LEU A 298 15.62 -7.05 21.07
C LEU A 298 14.97 -6.82 22.46
N THR A 299 15.73 -7.14 23.52
CA THR A 299 15.39 -6.72 24.89
C THR A 299 15.56 -5.20 25.05
N ALA A 300 15.15 -4.64 26.18
CA ALA A 300 15.40 -3.23 26.48
C ALA A 300 16.89 -2.85 26.38
N ALA A 301 17.78 -3.72 26.85
CA ALA A 301 19.20 -3.53 26.74
C ALA A 301 19.73 -3.70 25.30
N GLY A 302 19.21 -4.67 24.56
CA GLY A 302 19.52 -4.81 23.13
C GLY A 302 19.10 -3.59 22.33
N TYR A 303 17.95 -3.00 22.65
CA TYR A 303 17.50 -1.75 22.03
C TYR A 303 18.39 -0.55 22.41
N GLU A 304 18.86 -0.48 23.65
CA GLU A 304 19.84 0.55 24.07
C GLU A 304 21.14 0.44 23.27
N LEU A 305 21.68 -0.78 23.13
CA LEU A 305 22.86 -1.01 22.29
C LEU A 305 22.61 -0.61 20.84
N PHE A 306 21.46 -0.98 20.28
CA PHE A 306 21.07 -0.60 18.92
C PHE A 306 21.10 0.91 18.72
N GLU A 307 20.52 1.69 19.64
CA GLU A 307 20.53 3.15 19.55
C GLU A 307 21.94 3.75 19.70
N ARG A 308 22.82 3.15 20.52
CA ARG A 308 24.25 3.55 20.63
C ARG A 308 24.98 3.32 19.29
N LEU A 309 24.83 2.13 18.70
CA LEU A 309 25.44 1.81 17.40
C LEU A 309 24.88 2.69 16.28
N ARG A 310 23.59 3.01 16.33
CA ARG A 310 22.94 3.95 15.40
C ARG A 310 23.51 5.36 15.54
N ALA A 311 23.72 5.84 16.76
CA ALA A 311 24.34 7.14 17.01
C ALA A 311 25.80 7.18 16.52
N LEU A 312 26.59 6.12 16.78
CA LEU A 312 27.94 5.99 16.27
C LEU A 312 27.97 6.00 14.74
N ARG A 313 27.09 5.26 14.10
CA ARG A 313 26.93 5.27 12.63
C ARG A 313 26.68 6.68 12.08
N LEU A 314 25.81 7.47 12.75
CA LEU A 314 25.54 8.85 12.36
C LEU A 314 26.79 9.75 12.46
N VAL A 315 27.62 9.56 13.49
CA VAL A 315 28.87 10.30 13.64
C VAL A 315 29.82 9.98 12.49
N ILE A 316 30.04 8.69 12.22
CA ILE A 316 30.92 8.23 11.12
C ILE A 316 30.39 8.72 9.76
N ALA A 317 29.07 8.66 9.54
CA ALA A 317 28.46 9.13 8.31
C ALA A 317 28.69 10.62 8.04
N ARG A 318 28.67 11.44 9.10
CA ARG A 318 28.98 12.88 9.01
C ARG A 318 30.46 13.13 8.72
N GLU A 319 31.36 12.37 9.37
CA GLU A 319 32.80 12.46 9.12
C GLU A 319 33.16 12.09 7.67
N GLU A 320 32.51 11.07 7.11
CA GLU A 320 32.74 10.57 5.76
C GLU A 320 31.91 11.33 4.67
N GLY A 321 31.00 12.20 5.07
CA GLY A 321 30.13 12.93 4.15
C GLY A 321 29.18 12.03 3.34
N MET A 322 28.75 10.89 3.91
CA MET A 322 27.90 9.91 3.23
C MET A 322 26.66 9.53 4.07
N PRO A 323 25.60 9.03 3.41
CA PRO A 323 24.41 8.57 4.12
C PRO A 323 24.69 7.42 5.09
N PRO A 324 24.09 7.43 6.31
CA PRO A 324 24.37 6.46 7.37
C PRO A 324 24.18 4.99 6.96
N TYR A 325 23.17 4.69 6.15
CA TYR A 325 22.88 3.34 5.71
C TYR A 325 23.96 2.72 4.78
N ILE A 326 24.83 3.53 4.19
CA ILE A 326 25.98 3.06 3.39
C ILE A 326 27.03 2.41 4.28
N ILE A 327 27.23 2.94 5.50
CA ILE A 327 28.17 2.38 6.48
C ILE A 327 27.66 1.00 6.90
N PHE A 328 26.55 0.95 7.63
CA PHE A 328 25.81 -0.27 7.94
C PHE A 328 24.30 0.02 7.92
N ASN A 329 23.50 -0.90 7.40
CA ASN A 329 22.06 -0.82 7.48
C ASN A 329 21.54 -1.26 8.86
N ASP A 330 20.28 -0.97 9.18
CA ASP A 330 19.69 -1.30 10.48
C ASP A 330 19.71 -2.81 10.76
N LYS A 331 19.54 -3.65 9.75
CA LYS A 331 19.60 -5.10 9.88
C LYS A 331 20.99 -5.59 10.31
N THR A 332 22.04 -4.95 9.82
CA THR A 332 23.42 -5.22 10.24
C THR A 332 23.63 -4.79 11.71
N LEU A 333 23.08 -3.64 12.13
CA LEU A 333 23.17 -3.21 13.52
C LEU A 333 22.40 -4.14 14.46
N ILE A 334 21.24 -4.63 14.06
CA ILE A 334 20.47 -5.63 14.83
C ILE A 334 21.28 -6.92 14.96
N ASP A 335 21.89 -7.40 13.88
CA ASP A 335 22.75 -8.60 13.93
C ASP A 335 23.99 -8.41 14.82
N MET A 336 24.54 -7.18 14.88
CA MET A 336 25.58 -6.81 15.87
C MET A 336 25.06 -6.89 17.31
N CYS A 337 23.83 -6.44 17.57
CA CYS A 337 23.21 -6.55 18.89
C CYS A 337 22.95 -8.01 19.27
N GLU A 338 22.57 -8.86 18.32
CA GLU A 338 22.33 -10.28 18.57
C GLU A 338 23.63 -11.05 18.84
N LYS A 339 24.67 -10.78 18.09
CA LYS A 339 25.93 -11.53 18.13
C LYS A 339 26.98 -10.97 19.08
N LEU A 340 26.84 -9.71 19.46
CA LEU A 340 27.80 -8.99 20.34
C LEU A 340 29.26 -9.20 19.91
N PRO A 341 29.66 -8.84 18.68
CA PRO A 341 31.01 -9.09 18.19
C PRO A 341 32.04 -8.24 18.95
N VAL A 342 32.93 -8.90 19.65
CA VAL A 342 33.95 -8.28 20.52
C VAL A 342 35.34 -8.16 19.86
N ASP A 343 35.53 -8.76 18.73
CA ASP A 343 36.77 -8.75 17.94
C ASP A 343 36.50 -8.77 16.43
N ALA A 344 37.56 -8.70 15.62
CA ALA A 344 37.47 -8.63 14.18
C ALA A 344 36.88 -9.92 13.54
N ASP A 345 37.19 -11.09 14.11
CA ASP A 345 36.75 -12.37 13.59
C ASP A 345 35.24 -12.56 13.82
N THR A 346 34.76 -12.26 15.00
CA THR A 346 33.33 -12.28 15.33
C THR A 346 32.55 -11.19 14.58
N MET A 347 33.16 -10.02 14.34
CA MET A 347 32.55 -8.96 13.52
C MET A 347 32.36 -9.40 12.07
N LEU A 348 33.21 -10.21 11.47
CA LEU A 348 33.01 -10.78 10.15
C LEU A 348 31.84 -11.76 10.06
N SER A 349 31.43 -12.34 11.19
CA SER A 349 30.24 -13.22 11.22
C SER A 349 28.92 -12.46 11.13
N VAL A 350 28.96 -11.13 11.29
CA VAL A 350 27.78 -10.25 11.23
C VAL A 350 27.33 -10.09 9.78
N SER A 351 26.05 -10.27 9.53
CA SER A 351 25.45 -10.13 8.20
C SER A 351 25.58 -8.69 7.69
N GLY A 352 26.18 -8.51 6.52
CA GLY A 352 26.40 -7.18 5.91
C GLY A 352 27.74 -6.54 6.30
N VAL A 353 28.59 -7.23 7.05
CA VAL A 353 29.97 -6.83 7.33
C VAL A 353 30.92 -7.64 6.44
N GLY A 354 31.44 -7.00 5.40
CA GLY A 354 32.50 -7.55 4.57
C GLY A 354 33.87 -7.02 4.97
N GLN A 355 34.97 -7.61 4.48
CA GLN A 355 36.35 -7.23 4.84
C GLN A 355 36.60 -5.71 4.68
N ASN A 356 36.12 -5.08 3.61
CA ASN A 356 36.31 -3.66 3.38
C ASN A 356 35.63 -2.78 4.46
N LYS A 357 34.44 -3.16 4.87
CA LYS A 357 33.70 -2.45 5.92
C LYS A 357 34.30 -2.73 7.31
N LEU A 358 34.76 -3.94 7.54
CA LEU A 358 35.50 -4.30 8.76
C LEU A 358 36.75 -3.44 8.93
N MET A 359 37.59 -3.38 7.90
CA MET A 359 38.82 -2.57 7.94
C MET A 359 38.54 -1.09 8.16
N LYS A 360 37.46 -0.57 7.58
CA LYS A 360 37.17 0.86 7.62
C LYS A 360 36.42 1.30 8.90
N TYR A 361 35.51 0.49 9.38
CA TYR A 361 34.58 0.86 10.45
C TYR A 361 34.57 -0.10 11.65
N GLY A 362 35.00 -1.35 11.43
CA GLY A 362 34.85 -2.44 12.41
C GLY A 362 35.37 -2.13 13.80
N SER A 363 36.57 -1.54 13.94
CA SER A 363 37.15 -1.23 15.22
C SER A 363 36.26 -0.31 16.06
N ARG A 364 35.72 0.73 15.47
CA ARG A 364 34.86 1.69 16.19
C ARG A 364 33.55 1.04 16.70
N PHE A 365 32.96 0.15 15.94
CA PHE A 365 31.74 -0.58 16.35
C PHE A 365 32.09 -1.63 17.43
N THR A 366 33.16 -2.37 17.25
CA THR A 366 33.65 -3.34 18.25
C THR A 366 33.96 -2.68 19.58
N GLU A 367 34.60 -1.50 19.56
CA GLU A 367 34.90 -0.72 20.79
C GLU A 367 33.63 -0.30 21.52
N GLU A 368 32.61 0.19 20.81
CA GLU A 368 31.33 0.57 21.43
C GLU A 368 30.58 -0.65 22.00
N ILE A 369 30.59 -1.80 21.28
CA ILE A 369 30.01 -3.04 21.79
C ILE A 369 30.76 -3.52 23.06
N ASN A 370 32.08 -3.55 23.05
CA ASN A 370 32.87 -3.93 24.21
C ASN A 370 32.61 -3.03 25.42
N LYS A 371 32.47 -1.73 25.17
CA LYS A 371 32.10 -0.77 26.21
C LYS A 371 30.74 -1.09 26.80
N PHE A 372 29.72 -1.33 25.93
CA PHE A 372 28.39 -1.69 26.38
C PHE A 372 28.40 -2.99 27.21
N VAL A 373 29.07 -4.04 26.73
CA VAL A 373 29.17 -5.33 27.44
C VAL A 373 29.84 -5.15 28.80
N SER A 374 30.86 -4.29 28.92
CA SER A 374 31.54 -4.00 30.22
C SER A 374 30.64 -3.22 31.18
N GLU A 375 29.79 -2.34 30.69
CA GLU A 375 28.82 -1.57 31.49
C GLU A 375 27.62 -2.43 31.94
N HIS A 376 27.33 -3.53 31.23
CA HIS A 376 26.18 -4.39 31.48
C HIS A 376 26.58 -5.88 31.57
N PRO A 377 27.32 -6.29 32.61
CA PRO A 377 27.80 -7.67 32.73
C PRO A 377 26.63 -8.65 32.86
N GLY A 378 26.58 -9.67 31.96
CA GLY A 378 25.56 -10.70 31.96
C GLY A 378 24.22 -10.31 31.35
N VAL A 379 24.18 -9.19 30.62
CA VAL A 379 22.95 -8.75 29.93
C VAL A 379 22.67 -9.58 28.70
N VAL A 380 21.40 -10.00 28.54
CA VAL A 380 20.85 -10.61 27.33
C VAL A 380 20.27 -9.50 26.46
N THR A 381 20.76 -9.39 25.24
CA THR A 381 20.35 -8.35 24.29
C THR A 381 19.22 -8.79 23.36
N THR A 382 18.93 -10.10 23.30
CA THR A 382 17.85 -10.68 22.51
C THR A 382 16.82 -11.35 23.39
N LEU A 383 15.57 -11.36 22.95
CA LEU A 383 14.53 -12.16 23.55
C LEU A 383 14.78 -13.62 23.16
N ASP A 384 14.96 -14.49 24.18
CA ASP A 384 14.94 -15.93 23.97
C ASP A 384 13.53 -16.33 23.50
N ILE A 385 13.43 -16.82 22.26
CA ILE A 385 12.18 -17.26 21.66
C ILE A 385 12.33 -18.70 21.21
#